data_30621ca69a698221650a33a32a50a636
#
_entry.id   30621ca69a698221650a33a32a50a636
#
_cell.length_a   1.000
_cell.length_b   1.000
_cell.length_c   1.000
_cell.angle_alpha   90.00
_cell.angle_beta   90.00
_cell.angle_gamma   90.00
#
_symmetry.space_group_name_H-M   'P 1'
#
loop_
_entity.id
_entity.type
_entity.pdbx_description
1 polymer ?
#
loop_
_entity_poly.entity_id
_entity_poly.type
_entity_poly.pdbx_seq_one_letter_code
_entity_poly.pdbx_strand_id
1 'polypeptide(L)'
;MNQSQYEELSQESANHCYWHPDTETGLSCSQCSKSICPQCMVQAPVGIRCRECGKAVKMPTYDIQRSYYARAAGVGIGVAIGGGLLWALVNFLFGGIPFIPSLIAVGIGYGAGELISRSVNGKRGNGLAWIAGCSVIGAFLVSWQTVPFSFSIFGVLFIGFGVYTAVQRVR
;
A
#
# COMPACT_ATOMS: atom_id res chain seq x y z
N MET A 1 50.20 -14.15 23.19
CA MET A 1 49.74 -13.53 21.92
C MET A 1 49.44 -12.07 22.21
N ASN A 2 50.18 -11.14 21.60
CA ASN A 2 50.03 -9.69 21.83
C ASN A 2 48.87 -9.15 21.01
N GLN A 3 48.22 -8.06 21.49
CA GLN A 3 47.15 -7.38 20.79
C GLN A 3 47.51 -7.01 19.35
N SER A 4 48.78 -6.66 19.08
CA SER A 4 49.30 -6.40 17.73
C SER A 4 49.21 -7.61 16.80
N GLN A 5 49.38 -8.83 17.28
CA GLN A 5 49.23 -10.05 16.47
C GLN A 5 47.76 -10.36 16.14
N TYR A 6 46.85 -10.00 17.02
CA TYR A 6 45.40 -10.13 16.70
C TYR A 6 44.94 -9.09 15.68
N GLU A 7 45.51 -7.88 15.70
CA GLU A 7 45.22 -6.84 14.73
C GLU A 7 45.77 -7.16 13.35
N GLU A 8 47.00 -7.71 13.26
CA GLU A 8 47.57 -8.15 11.97
C GLU A 8 46.78 -9.32 11.37
N LEU A 9 46.43 -10.34 12.17
CA LEU A 9 45.59 -11.46 11.69
C LEU A 9 44.19 -11.04 11.31
N SER A 10 43.63 -10.00 11.96
CA SER A 10 42.34 -9.44 11.59
C SER A 10 42.40 -8.63 10.30
N GLN A 11 43.50 -7.93 10.05
CA GLN A 11 43.73 -7.17 8.82
C GLN A 11 44.00 -8.08 7.63
N GLU A 12 44.74 -9.18 7.82
CA GLU A 12 45.02 -10.15 6.78
C GLU A 12 43.78 -10.92 6.33
N SER A 13 42.89 -11.27 7.26
CA SER A 13 41.58 -11.86 6.93
C SER A 13 40.57 -10.86 6.35
N ALA A 14 40.78 -9.54 6.57
CA ALA A 14 39.91 -8.48 6.05
C ALA A 14 40.12 -8.16 4.56
N ASN A 15 41.26 -8.59 4.00
CA ASN A 15 41.65 -8.27 2.62
C ASN A 15 41.15 -9.30 1.58
N HIS A 16 40.49 -10.38 1.99
CA HIS A 16 40.00 -11.42 1.07
C HIS A 16 38.48 -11.49 1.09
N CYS A 17 37.90 -11.79 -0.06
CA CYS A 17 36.45 -11.93 -0.17
C CYS A 17 35.91 -13.10 0.65
N TYR A 18 34.87 -12.90 1.43
CA TYR A 18 34.28 -13.93 2.28
C TYR A 18 33.85 -15.20 1.52
N TRP A 19 33.43 -15.09 0.26
CA TRP A 19 33.02 -16.21 -0.60
C TRP A 19 34.10 -16.66 -1.59
N HIS A 20 35.15 -15.86 -1.81
CA HIS A 20 36.26 -16.14 -2.72
C HIS A 20 37.58 -15.85 -2.02
N PRO A 21 38.08 -16.78 -1.20
CA PRO A 21 39.30 -16.57 -0.41
C PRO A 21 40.55 -16.26 -1.25
N ASP A 22 40.55 -16.64 -2.53
CA ASP A 22 41.64 -16.37 -3.45
C ASP A 22 41.65 -14.95 -4.05
N THR A 23 40.60 -14.16 -3.76
CA THR A 23 40.43 -12.83 -4.35
C THR A 23 40.64 -11.77 -3.28
N GLU A 24 41.70 -10.99 -3.40
CA GLU A 24 41.94 -9.82 -2.57
C GLU A 24 40.94 -8.72 -2.90
N THR A 25 40.42 -8.06 -1.87
CA THR A 25 39.43 -6.99 -2.01
C THR A 25 39.51 -5.97 -0.88
N GLY A 26 39.45 -4.71 -1.22
CA GLY A 26 39.28 -3.60 -0.26
C GLY A 26 37.82 -3.17 -0.06
N LEU A 27 36.84 -3.91 -0.66
CA LEU A 27 35.44 -3.57 -0.57
C LEU A 27 34.78 -4.33 0.59
N SER A 28 33.98 -3.64 1.40
CA SER A 28 33.20 -4.22 2.49
C SER A 28 31.71 -3.95 2.33
N CYS A 29 30.89 -4.88 2.80
CA CYS A 29 29.44 -4.71 2.82
C CYS A 29 29.04 -3.61 3.84
N SER A 30 28.26 -2.61 3.40
CA SER A 30 27.81 -1.52 4.26
C SER A 30 26.86 -1.94 5.40
N GLN A 31 26.35 -3.18 5.39
CA GLN A 31 25.40 -3.67 6.39
C GLN A 31 26.00 -4.68 7.36
N CYS A 32 26.83 -5.62 6.90
CA CYS A 32 27.41 -6.68 7.72
C CYS A 32 28.93 -6.62 7.82
N SER A 33 29.57 -5.63 7.19
CA SER A 33 31.02 -5.37 7.19
C SER A 33 31.90 -6.52 6.65
N LYS A 34 31.32 -7.57 6.05
CA LYS A 34 32.06 -8.65 5.39
C LYS A 34 32.80 -8.14 4.15
N SER A 35 34.05 -8.56 3.94
CA SER A 35 34.82 -8.24 2.74
C SER A 35 34.21 -8.92 1.52
N ILE A 36 34.01 -8.18 0.43
CA ILE A 36 33.34 -8.64 -0.78
C ILE A 36 34.11 -8.25 -2.03
N CYS A 37 34.26 -9.17 -2.98
CA CYS A 37 34.84 -8.87 -4.28
C CYS A 37 33.82 -8.23 -5.25
N PRO A 38 34.24 -7.62 -6.37
CA PRO A 38 33.34 -7.05 -7.34
C PRO A 38 32.28 -7.99 -7.90
N GLN A 39 32.56 -9.31 -7.94
CA GLN A 39 31.61 -10.32 -8.40
C GLN A 39 30.51 -10.65 -7.36
N CYS A 40 30.78 -10.41 -6.07
CA CYS A 40 29.85 -10.65 -4.96
C CYS A 40 29.10 -9.40 -4.53
N MET A 41 29.42 -8.28 -5.12
CA MET A 41 28.84 -7.00 -4.79
C MET A 41 27.48 -6.80 -5.48
N VAL A 42 26.52 -6.28 -4.72
CA VAL A 42 25.22 -5.82 -5.21
C VAL A 42 25.11 -4.34 -4.92
N GLN A 43 24.87 -3.54 -5.97
CA GLN A 43 24.61 -2.11 -5.80
C GLN A 43 23.25 -1.91 -5.15
N ALA A 44 23.21 -1.15 -4.07
CA ALA A 44 22.02 -0.73 -3.38
C ALA A 44 21.88 0.80 -3.45
N PRO A 45 20.70 1.38 -3.26
CA PRO A 45 20.52 2.84 -3.23
C PRO A 45 21.42 3.54 -2.20
N VAL A 46 21.85 2.81 -1.17
CA VAL A 46 22.77 3.28 -0.14
C VAL A 46 23.94 2.30 -0.04
N GLY A 47 24.99 2.58 -0.79
CA GLY A 47 26.26 1.86 -0.72
C GLY A 47 26.26 0.46 -1.36
N ILE A 48 27.34 -0.28 -1.09
CA ILE A 48 27.60 -1.61 -1.64
C ILE A 48 27.16 -2.67 -0.61
N ARG A 49 26.45 -3.71 -1.05
CA ARG A 49 25.99 -4.81 -0.20
C ARG A 49 26.48 -6.16 -0.73
N CYS A 50 26.62 -7.13 0.17
CA CYS A 50 26.88 -8.50 -0.21
C CYS A 50 25.61 -9.18 -0.80
N ARG A 51 25.77 -10.34 -1.43
CA ARG A 51 24.67 -11.12 -2.02
C ARG A 51 23.54 -11.46 -1.02
N GLU A 52 23.87 -11.63 0.25
CA GLU A 52 22.88 -11.92 1.30
C GLU A 52 22.11 -10.66 1.71
N CYS A 53 22.81 -9.57 1.98
CA CYS A 53 22.25 -8.29 2.39
C CYS A 53 21.61 -7.52 1.23
N GLY A 54 22.01 -7.81 -0.01
CA GLY A 54 21.48 -7.20 -1.24
C GLY A 54 20.19 -7.83 -1.74
N LYS A 55 19.70 -8.93 -1.13
CA LYS A 55 18.39 -9.48 -1.47
C LYS A 55 17.33 -8.44 -1.21
N ALA A 56 16.51 -8.16 -2.23
CA ALA A 56 15.42 -7.20 -2.14
C ALA A 56 14.46 -7.61 -1.00
N VAL A 57 14.54 -6.91 0.11
CA VAL A 57 13.56 -7.04 1.20
C VAL A 57 12.27 -6.41 0.70
N LYS A 58 11.21 -7.21 0.55
CA LYS A 58 9.87 -6.68 0.22
C LYS A 58 9.50 -5.63 1.26
N MET A 59 9.19 -4.43 0.79
CA MET A 59 8.74 -3.37 1.70
C MET A 59 7.48 -3.86 2.44
N PRO A 60 7.45 -3.79 3.78
CA PRO A 60 6.32 -4.33 4.57
C PRO A 60 4.98 -3.67 4.25
N THR A 61 4.99 -2.47 3.65
CA THR A 61 3.79 -1.76 3.20
C THR A 61 3.08 -2.44 2.02
N TYR A 62 3.82 -3.19 1.18
CA TYR A 62 3.27 -3.90 0.01
C TYR A 62 3.08 -5.41 0.24
N ASP A 63 3.47 -5.92 1.41
CA ASP A 63 3.24 -7.33 1.75
C ASP A 63 1.86 -7.48 2.40
N ILE A 64 0.86 -7.82 1.55
CA ILE A 64 -0.55 -7.93 1.96
C ILE A 64 -0.91 -9.40 2.09
N GLN A 65 -1.03 -9.87 3.32
CA GLN A 65 -1.52 -11.21 3.63
C GLN A 65 -3.03 -11.33 3.35
N ARG A 66 -3.52 -12.54 3.12
CA ARG A 66 -4.94 -12.83 2.82
C ARG A 66 -5.90 -12.31 3.89
N SER A 67 -5.49 -12.28 5.16
CA SER A 67 -6.28 -11.74 6.27
C SER A 67 -6.61 -10.25 6.14
N TYR A 68 -5.72 -9.47 5.52
CA TYR A 68 -5.98 -8.04 5.27
C TYR A 68 -7.02 -7.83 4.17
N TYR A 69 -7.03 -8.69 3.14
CA TYR A 69 -8.08 -8.65 2.11
C TYR A 69 -9.45 -8.98 2.70
N ALA A 70 -9.54 -9.98 3.60
CA ALA A 70 -10.80 -10.33 4.27
C ALA A 70 -11.32 -9.16 5.14
N ARG A 71 -10.43 -8.49 5.89
CA ARG A 71 -10.80 -7.30 6.68
C ARG A 71 -11.24 -6.14 5.79
N ALA A 72 -10.49 -5.86 4.71
CA ALA A 72 -10.83 -4.82 3.75
C ALA A 72 -12.19 -5.09 3.09
N ALA A 73 -12.47 -6.33 2.70
CA ALA A 73 -13.75 -6.74 2.12
C ALA A 73 -14.90 -6.57 3.12
N GLY A 74 -14.73 -6.99 4.38
CA GLY A 74 -15.73 -6.80 5.43
C GLY A 74 -16.06 -5.33 5.67
N VAL A 75 -15.05 -4.47 5.77
CA VAL A 75 -15.23 -3.02 5.90
C VAL A 75 -15.85 -2.45 4.62
N GLY A 76 -15.43 -2.90 3.44
CA GLY A 76 -16.00 -2.49 2.16
C GLY A 76 -17.49 -2.77 2.03
N ILE A 77 -17.95 -3.96 2.49
CA ILE A 77 -19.37 -4.32 2.55
C ILE A 77 -20.10 -3.41 3.55
N GLY A 78 -19.53 -3.17 4.73
CA GLY A 78 -20.08 -2.25 5.72
C GLY A 78 -20.27 -0.84 5.17
N VAL A 79 -19.29 -0.34 4.43
CA VAL A 79 -19.36 0.97 3.75
C VAL A 79 -20.39 0.96 2.61
N ALA A 80 -20.50 -0.12 1.85
CA ALA A 80 -21.50 -0.23 0.78
C ALA A 80 -22.94 -0.14 1.33
N ILE A 81 -23.22 -0.84 2.43
CA ILE A 81 -24.54 -0.83 3.05
C ILE A 81 -24.78 0.50 3.79
N GLY A 82 -23.90 0.88 4.71
CA GLY A 82 -24.05 2.10 5.52
C GLY A 82 -24.00 3.37 4.68
N GLY A 83 -23.07 3.46 3.74
CA GLY A 83 -22.96 4.57 2.80
C GLY A 83 -24.15 4.64 1.85
N GLY A 84 -24.65 3.49 1.37
CA GLY A 84 -25.82 3.42 0.50
C GLY A 84 -27.11 3.87 1.23
N LEU A 85 -27.30 3.45 2.47
CA LEU A 85 -28.43 3.90 3.31
C LEU A 85 -28.34 5.40 3.63
N LEU A 86 -27.13 5.88 3.99
CA LEU A 86 -26.91 7.31 4.22
C LEU A 86 -27.23 8.13 2.95
N TRP A 87 -26.76 7.65 1.80
CA TRP A 87 -27.03 8.32 0.53
C TRP A 87 -28.51 8.31 0.20
N ALA A 88 -29.22 7.18 0.41
CA ALA A 88 -30.66 7.08 0.22
C ALA A 88 -31.43 8.06 1.14
N LEU A 89 -31.05 8.14 2.42
CA LEU A 89 -31.63 9.07 3.39
C LEU A 89 -31.47 10.53 2.94
N VAL A 90 -30.29 10.90 2.46
CA VAL A 90 -30.06 12.27 1.99
C VAL A 90 -30.83 12.56 0.71
N ASN A 91 -30.91 11.59 -0.22
CA ASN A 91 -31.77 11.75 -1.39
C ASN A 91 -33.24 11.93 -1.01
N PHE A 92 -33.71 11.21 -0.02
CA PHE A 92 -35.10 11.34 0.48
C PHE A 92 -35.37 12.73 1.11
N LEU A 93 -34.42 13.25 1.89
CA LEU A 93 -34.56 14.55 2.57
C LEU A 93 -34.30 15.75 1.65
N PHE A 94 -33.34 15.64 0.76
CA PHE A 94 -32.80 16.75 -0.03
C PHE A 94 -32.81 16.50 -1.54
N GLY A 95 -33.57 15.50 -2.01
CA GLY A 95 -33.60 15.10 -3.43
C GLY A 95 -34.09 16.20 -4.39
N GLY A 96 -34.76 17.26 -3.87
CA GLY A 96 -35.12 18.44 -4.65
C GLY A 96 -33.93 19.36 -5.00
N ILE A 97 -32.76 19.18 -4.37
CA ILE A 97 -31.58 20.01 -4.59
C ILE A 97 -30.49 19.13 -5.21
N PRO A 98 -30.22 19.19 -6.53
CA PRO A 98 -29.42 18.20 -7.26
C PRO A 98 -27.95 18.11 -6.80
N PHE A 99 -27.40 19.16 -6.20
CA PHE A 99 -26.00 19.18 -5.76
C PHE A 99 -25.73 18.47 -4.44
N ILE A 100 -26.66 18.45 -3.48
CA ILE A 100 -26.45 17.92 -2.14
C ILE A 100 -26.19 16.40 -2.17
N PRO A 101 -27.03 15.57 -2.81
CA PRO A 101 -26.78 14.13 -2.92
C PRO A 101 -25.48 13.79 -3.65
N SER A 102 -25.08 14.62 -4.62
CA SER A 102 -23.86 14.42 -5.39
C SER A 102 -22.58 14.66 -4.56
N LEU A 103 -22.57 15.68 -3.70
CA LEU A 103 -21.45 15.95 -2.78
C LEU A 103 -21.25 14.80 -1.78
N ILE A 104 -22.33 14.18 -1.32
CA ILE A 104 -22.27 13.04 -0.41
C ILE A 104 -21.63 11.83 -1.06
N ALA A 105 -21.79 11.60 -2.36
CA ALA A 105 -21.10 10.55 -3.09
C ALA A 105 -19.57 10.67 -2.93
N VAL A 106 -19.03 11.88 -3.01
CA VAL A 106 -17.60 12.15 -2.80
C VAL A 106 -17.19 11.90 -1.36
N GLY A 107 -18.03 12.32 -0.39
CA GLY A 107 -17.81 12.07 1.04
C GLY A 107 -17.79 10.59 1.36
N ILE A 108 -18.69 9.80 0.80
CA ILE A 108 -18.72 8.33 0.92
C ILE A 108 -17.47 7.72 0.31
N GLY A 109 -17.02 8.19 -0.86
CA GLY A 109 -15.80 7.72 -1.51
C GLY A 109 -14.56 7.97 -0.65
N TYR A 110 -14.41 9.17 -0.12
CA TYR A 110 -13.32 9.51 0.80
C TYR A 110 -13.36 8.67 2.08
N GLY A 111 -14.54 8.57 2.71
CA GLY A 111 -14.76 7.78 3.93
C GLY A 111 -14.47 6.29 3.71
N ALA A 112 -14.89 5.73 2.57
CA ALA A 112 -14.59 4.37 2.16
C ALA A 112 -13.08 4.11 2.10
N GLY A 113 -12.35 4.96 1.41
CA GLY A 113 -10.88 4.87 1.29
C GLY A 113 -10.21 4.96 2.65
N GLU A 114 -10.63 5.88 3.51
CA GLU A 114 -10.06 6.05 4.85
C GLU A 114 -10.34 4.85 5.77
N LEU A 115 -11.58 4.36 5.82
CA LEU A 115 -11.96 3.22 6.66
C LEU A 115 -11.24 1.94 6.21
N ILE A 116 -11.16 1.70 4.91
CA ILE A 116 -10.43 0.55 4.36
C ILE A 116 -8.94 0.69 4.68
N SER A 117 -8.32 1.85 4.46
CA SER A 117 -6.92 2.11 4.78
C SER A 117 -6.61 1.85 6.25
N ARG A 118 -7.46 2.33 7.16
CA ARG A 118 -7.30 2.09 8.61
C ARG A 118 -7.45 0.61 8.97
N SER A 119 -8.37 -0.11 8.35
CA SER A 119 -8.61 -1.54 8.62
C SER A 119 -7.42 -2.43 8.26
N VAL A 120 -6.57 -2.00 7.32
CA VAL A 120 -5.37 -2.70 6.85
C VAL A 120 -4.06 -2.09 7.34
N ASN A 121 -4.12 -1.24 8.39
CA ASN A 121 -2.95 -0.56 8.98
C ASN A 121 -2.14 0.26 7.95
N GLY A 122 -2.82 0.97 7.06
CA GLY A 122 -2.20 1.82 6.05
C GLY A 122 -1.43 1.07 4.97
N LYS A 123 -1.62 -0.26 4.83
CA LYS A 123 -1.05 -1.01 3.71
C LYS A 123 -1.66 -0.56 2.39
N ARG A 124 -0.83 -0.53 1.35
CA ARG A 124 -1.21 -0.06 0.02
C ARG A 124 -1.11 -1.19 -1.00
N GLY A 125 -2.01 -1.22 -1.97
CA GLY A 125 -1.97 -2.20 -3.03
C GLY A 125 -3.15 -2.13 -3.98
N ASN A 126 -2.91 -2.56 -5.23
CA ASN A 126 -3.93 -2.51 -6.27
C ASN A 126 -5.20 -3.31 -5.91
N GLY A 127 -5.06 -4.44 -5.20
CA GLY A 127 -6.22 -5.24 -4.77
C GLY A 127 -7.11 -4.51 -3.77
N LEU A 128 -6.52 -3.73 -2.85
CA LEU A 128 -7.27 -2.90 -1.90
C LEU A 128 -7.98 -1.73 -2.61
N ALA A 129 -7.34 -1.16 -3.64
CA ALA A 129 -7.94 -0.12 -4.47
C ALA A 129 -9.20 -0.62 -5.20
N TRP A 130 -9.19 -1.86 -5.71
CA TRP A 130 -10.37 -2.49 -6.30
C TRP A 130 -11.50 -2.66 -5.28
N ILE A 131 -11.20 -3.13 -4.07
CA ILE A 131 -12.20 -3.28 -3.00
C ILE A 131 -12.81 -1.92 -2.66
N ALA A 132 -11.99 -0.87 -2.54
CA ALA A 132 -12.48 0.49 -2.27
C ALA A 132 -13.39 1.02 -3.39
N GLY A 133 -13.02 0.84 -4.64
CA GLY A 133 -13.86 1.21 -5.78
C GLY A 133 -15.17 0.45 -5.81
N CYS A 134 -15.13 -0.88 -5.63
CA CYS A 134 -16.33 -1.73 -5.59
C CYS A 134 -17.26 -1.36 -4.42
N SER A 135 -16.74 -0.94 -3.26
CA SER A 135 -17.57 -0.53 -2.12
C SER A 135 -18.37 0.74 -2.40
N VAL A 136 -17.80 1.71 -3.14
CA VAL A 136 -18.52 2.93 -3.56
C VAL A 136 -19.60 2.61 -4.58
N ILE A 137 -19.29 1.74 -5.56
CA ILE A 137 -20.29 1.28 -6.54
C ILE A 137 -21.40 0.51 -5.82
N GLY A 138 -21.05 -0.33 -4.85
CA GLY A 138 -22.04 -1.05 -4.02
C GLY A 138 -22.96 -0.11 -3.24
N ALA A 139 -22.42 0.96 -2.66
CA ALA A 139 -23.23 1.99 -1.98
C ALA A 139 -24.22 2.66 -2.94
N PHE A 140 -23.80 2.93 -4.18
CA PHE A 140 -24.69 3.47 -5.21
C PHE A 140 -25.79 2.48 -5.56
N LEU A 141 -25.48 1.19 -5.75
CA LEU A 141 -26.48 0.16 -6.05
C LEU A 141 -27.53 -0.01 -4.93
N VAL A 142 -27.08 0.05 -3.67
CA VAL A 142 -28.00 0.01 -2.51
C VAL A 142 -28.92 1.23 -2.51
N SER A 143 -28.39 2.42 -2.79
CA SER A 143 -29.19 3.64 -2.87
C SER A 143 -30.20 3.59 -4.02
N TRP A 144 -29.86 2.96 -5.15
CA TRP A 144 -30.75 2.82 -6.32
C TRP A 144 -32.04 2.05 -5.98
N GLN A 145 -31.94 1.02 -5.14
CA GLN A 145 -33.11 0.23 -4.76
C GLN A 145 -34.13 1.02 -3.93
N THR A 146 -33.68 2.09 -3.28
CA THR A 146 -34.52 2.85 -2.33
C THR A 146 -35.11 4.14 -2.93
N VAL A 147 -34.46 4.74 -3.93
CA VAL A 147 -34.89 5.98 -4.55
C VAL A 147 -34.72 5.91 -6.07
N PRO A 148 -35.78 6.12 -6.87
CA PRO A 148 -35.66 6.14 -8.32
C PRO A 148 -34.71 7.26 -8.75
N PHE A 149 -33.59 6.85 -9.36
CA PHE A 149 -32.51 7.75 -9.74
C PHE A 149 -32.82 8.42 -11.07
N SER A 150 -32.85 9.75 -11.08
CA SER A 150 -32.80 10.52 -12.32
C SER A 150 -31.36 10.52 -12.82
N PHE A 151 -31.09 9.86 -13.94
CA PHE A 151 -29.78 9.87 -14.59
C PHE A 151 -29.39 11.32 -14.93
N SER A 152 -28.63 11.94 -14.04
CA SER A 152 -27.99 13.22 -14.30
C SER A 152 -26.52 12.98 -14.67
N ILE A 153 -26.03 13.63 -15.70
CA ILE A 153 -24.61 13.62 -16.08
C ILE A 153 -23.72 14.00 -14.88
N PHE A 154 -24.18 14.96 -14.08
CA PHE A 154 -23.50 15.36 -12.84
C PHE A 154 -23.40 14.22 -11.84
N GLY A 155 -24.45 13.42 -11.65
CA GLY A 155 -24.44 12.27 -10.73
C GLY A 155 -23.35 11.25 -11.12
N VAL A 156 -23.26 10.92 -12.41
CA VAL A 156 -22.23 9.99 -12.92
C VAL A 156 -20.82 10.54 -12.71
N LEU A 157 -20.58 11.82 -12.96
CA LEU A 157 -19.30 12.48 -12.74
C LEU A 157 -18.90 12.45 -11.25
N PHE A 158 -19.82 12.73 -10.33
CA PHE A 158 -19.54 12.74 -8.90
C PHE A 158 -19.30 11.32 -8.34
N ILE A 159 -19.99 10.30 -8.87
CA ILE A 159 -19.71 8.90 -8.54
C ILE A 159 -18.30 8.52 -9.01
N GLY A 160 -17.94 8.86 -10.25
CA GLY A 160 -16.59 8.64 -10.79
C GLY A 160 -15.52 9.32 -9.93
N PHE A 161 -15.76 10.55 -9.48
CA PHE A 161 -14.87 11.27 -8.59
C PHE A 161 -14.79 10.62 -7.19
N GLY A 162 -15.92 10.13 -6.67
CA GLY A 162 -15.97 9.37 -5.41
C GLY A 162 -15.14 8.06 -5.49
N VAL A 163 -15.26 7.32 -6.59
CA VAL A 163 -14.43 6.13 -6.84
C VAL A 163 -12.96 6.52 -6.95
N TYR A 164 -12.64 7.59 -7.68
CA TYR A 164 -11.28 8.09 -7.83
C TYR A 164 -10.64 8.43 -6.47
N THR A 165 -11.34 9.18 -5.61
CA THR A 165 -10.85 9.55 -4.27
C THR A 165 -10.65 8.33 -3.37
N ALA A 166 -11.57 7.34 -3.42
CA ALA A 166 -11.43 6.09 -2.68
C ALA A 166 -10.20 5.29 -3.11
N VAL A 167 -9.97 5.16 -4.42
CA VAL A 167 -8.83 4.43 -5.00
C VAL A 167 -7.51 5.12 -4.69
N GLN A 168 -7.43 6.45 -4.82
CA GLN A 168 -6.21 7.22 -4.54
C GLN A 168 -5.77 7.10 -3.08
N ARG A 169 -6.69 6.96 -2.16
CA ARG A 169 -6.38 6.85 -0.73
C ARG A 169 -5.72 5.53 -0.35
N VAL A 170 -5.98 4.46 -1.11
CA VAL A 170 -5.55 3.08 -0.80
C VAL A 170 -4.44 2.59 -1.74
N ARG A 171 -4.18 3.28 -2.84
CA ARG A 171 -3.10 3.03 -3.79
C ARG A 171 -1.80 3.68 -3.32
#